data_0ea0bff4989d5e528396a525f760e2db
#
_entry.id   0ea0bff4989d5e528396a525f760e2db
#
_cell.length_a   1.000
_cell.length_b   1.000
_cell.length_c   1.000
_cell.angle_alpha   90.00
_cell.angle_beta   90.00
_cell.angle_gamma   90.00
#
_symmetry.space_group_name_H-M   'P 1'
#
loop_
_entity.id
_entity.type
_entity.pdbx_description
1 polymer ?
#
loop_
_entity_poly.entity_id
_entity_poly.type
_entity_poly.pdbx_seq_one_letter_code
_entity_poly.pdbx_strand_id
1 'polypeptide(L)'
;MQMLLATLQLGGSGATMPPPGSEIARAVIDAFALKDYERAAEIQLQFALFPSKWMHRGLAPAMKAAMNLIGIPTGEPYPPYSPLSRDEMSAMAATLKATVLGPRFKAAAA
;
A
#
# COMPACT_ATOMS: atom_id res chain seq x y z
N MET A 1 -5.19 -7.34 -5.31
CA MET A 1 -5.23 -6.60 -4.03
C MET A 1 -6.65 -6.48 -3.49
N GLN A 2 -7.55 -5.94 -4.28
CA GLN A 2 -8.94 -5.72 -3.85
C GLN A 2 -9.71 -7.01 -3.56
N MET A 3 -9.25 -8.13 -4.07
CA MET A 3 -9.86 -9.45 -3.87
C MET A 3 -9.22 -10.27 -2.75
N LEU A 4 -8.25 -9.71 -2.01
CA LEU A 4 -7.51 -10.49 -1.01
C LEU A 4 -8.43 -11.08 0.06
N LEU A 5 -9.27 -10.26 0.68
CA LEU A 5 -10.18 -10.73 1.74
C LEU A 5 -11.15 -11.79 1.20
N ALA A 6 -11.72 -11.57 0.02
CA ALA A 6 -12.59 -12.55 -0.62
C ALA A 6 -11.84 -13.87 -0.91
N THR A 7 -10.58 -13.78 -1.35
CA THR A 7 -9.72 -14.95 -1.57
C THR A 7 -9.53 -15.75 -0.28
N LEU A 8 -9.26 -15.09 0.84
CA LEU A 8 -9.10 -15.73 2.14
C LEU A 8 -10.41 -16.39 2.60
N GLN A 9 -11.55 -15.72 2.40
CA GLN A 9 -12.87 -16.26 2.73
C GLN A 9 -13.21 -17.52 1.93
N LEU A 10 -12.69 -17.63 0.71
CA LEU A 10 -12.89 -18.81 -0.17
C LEU A 10 -11.83 -19.88 0.04
N GLY A 11 -10.97 -19.76 1.05
CA GLY A 11 -9.97 -20.77 1.39
C GLY A 11 -8.61 -20.57 0.72
N GLY A 12 -8.38 -19.45 0.05
CA GLY A 12 -7.06 -19.10 -0.49
C GLY A 12 -6.07 -18.75 0.62
N SER A 13 -4.77 -18.82 0.34
CA SER A 13 -3.70 -18.62 1.33
C SER A 13 -3.11 -17.22 1.30
N GLY A 14 -3.32 -16.46 0.25
CA GLY A 14 -2.75 -15.12 0.10
C GLY A 14 -2.77 -14.64 -1.33
N ALA A 15 -1.95 -13.66 -1.64
CA ALA A 15 -1.83 -13.09 -2.98
C ALA A 15 -0.45 -12.45 -3.18
N THR A 16 -0.07 -12.25 -4.43
CA THR A 16 1.10 -11.43 -4.76
C THR A 16 0.72 -9.96 -4.67
N MET A 17 1.60 -9.14 -4.12
CA MET A 17 1.36 -7.72 -3.90
C MET A 17 2.55 -6.88 -4.37
N PRO A 18 2.31 -5.75 -5.04
CA PRO A 18 3.39 -4.79 -5.25
C PRO A 18 3.72 -4.08 -3.92
N PRO A 19 5.02 -3.82 -3.66
CA PRO A 19 5.41 -3.11 -2.45
C PRO A 19 4.96 -1.63 -2.50
N PRO A 20 4.63 -0.98 -1.40
CA PRO A 20 4.55 -1.52 -0.04
C PRO A 20 3.15 -2.07 0.32
N GLY A 21 2.29 -2.32 -0.65
CA GLY A 21 0.96 -2.89 -0.43
C GLY A 21 0.99 -4.23 0.32
N SER A 22 2.12 -4.92 0.29
CA SER A 22 2.33 -6.17 1.04
C SER A 22 2.12 -6.01 2.55
N GLU A 23 2.40 -4.83 3.12
CA GLU A 23 2.16 -4.60 4.55
C GLU A 23 0.67 -4.47 4.87
N ILE A 24 -0.10 -3.85 3.98
CA ILE A 24 -1.56 -3.82 4.09
C ILE A 24 -2.11 -5.24 3.98
N ALA A 25 -1.62 -6.00 3.00
CA ALA A 25 -2.02 -7.40 2.81
C ALA A 25 -1.70 -8.25 4.04
N ARG A 26 -0.52 -8.08 4.62
CA ARG A 26 -0.13 -8.80 5.84
C ARG A 26 -1.07 -8.51 6.99
N ALA A 27 -1.44 -7.26 7.17
CA ALA A 27 -2.38 -6.87 8.21
C ALA A 27 -3.77 -7.48 8.01
N VAL A 28 -4.25 -7.56 6.77
CA VAL A 28 -5.52 -8.25 6.45
C VAL A 28 -5.44 -9.73 6.80
N ILE A 29 -4.36 -10.39 6.38
CA ILE A 29 -4.15 -11.83 6.63
C ILE A 29 -4.08 -12.12 8.13
N ASP A 30 -3.36 -11.31 8.89
CA ASP A 30 -3.21 -11.50 10.33
C ASP A 30 -4.55 -11.31 11.06
N ALA A 31 -5.32 -10.29 10.72
CA ALA A 31 -6.65 -10.08 11.29
C ALA A 31 -7.60 -11.24 10.94
N PHE A 32 -7.57 -11.71 9.70
CA PHE A 32 -8.37 -12.84 9.26
C PHE A 32 -8.01 -14.13 10.03
N ALA A 33 -6.72 -14.39 10.23
CA ALA A 33 -6.24 -15.56 10.96
C ALA A 33 -6.69 -15.55 12.42
N LEU A 34 -6.81 -14.36 13.02
CA LEU A 34 -7.35 -14.17 14.38
C LEU A 34 -8.88 -14.19 14.42
N LYS A 35 -9.53 -14.40 13.29
CA LYS A 35 -11.00 -14.33 13.13
C LYS A 35 -11.59 -12.96 13.47
N ASP A 36 -10.78 -11.93 13.42
CA ASP A 36 -11.22 -10.53 13.53
C ASP A 36 -11.61 -10.02 12.14
N TYR A 37 -12.78 -10.48 11.69
CA TYR A 37 -13.26 -10.22 10.32
C TYR A 37 -13.63 -8.75 10.11
N GLU A 38 -14.11 -8.08 11.13
CA GLU A 38 -14.42 -6.65 11.07
C GLU A 38 -13.13 -5.85 10.83
N ARG A 39 -12.08 -6.13 11.59
CA ARG A 39 -10.77 -5.50 11.40
C ARG A 39 -10.17 -5.83 10.04
N ALA A 40 -10.27 -7.08 9.60
CA ALA A 40 -9.80 -7.48 8.28
C ALA A 40 -10.50 -6.68 7.16
N ALA A 41 -11.82 -6.49 7.26
CA ALA A 41 -12.59 -5.70 6.30
C ALA A 41 -12.18 -4.22 6.31
N GLU A 42 -11.97 -3.63 7.49
CA GLU A 42 -11.49 -2.25 7.62
C GLU A 42 -10.14 -2.05 6.93
N ILE A 43 -9.20 -2.97 7.17
CA ILE A 43 -7.86 -2.88 6.57
C ILE A 43 -7.94 -3.12 5.06
N GLN A 44 -8.78 -4.04 4.60
CA GLN A 44 -8.98 -4.31 3.17
C GLN A 44 -9.39 -3.03 2.41
N LEU A 45 -10.20 -2.15 3.01
CA LEU A 45 -10.60 -0.89 2.41
C LEU A 45 -9.42 0.05 2.17
N GLN A 46 -8.31 -0.11 2.87
CA GLN A 46 -7.13 0.72 2.68
C GLN A 46 -6.49 0.54 1.29
N PHE A 47 -6.76 -0.58 0.61
CA PHE A 47 -6.32 -0.74 -0.79
C PHE A 47 -6.96 0.28 -1.75
N ALA A 48 -8.11 0.84 -1.40
CA ALA A 48 -8.71 1.93 -2.18
C ALA A 48 -7.86 3.21 -2.07
N LEU A 49 -7.26 3.46 -0.90
CA LEU A 49 -6.36 4.59 -0.69
C LEU A 49 -5.01 4.36 -1.36
N PHE A 50 -4.44 3.16 -1.19
CA PHE A 50 -3.18 2.76 -1.80
C PHE A 50 -3.21 1.26 -2.12
N PRO A 51 -2.90 0.84 -3.35
CA PRO A 51 -2.42 1.70 -4.46
C PRO A 51 -3.53 2.25 -5.38
N SER A 52 -4.79 1.86 -5.22
CA SER A 52 -5.83 2.09 -6.23
C SER A 52 -5.98 3.56 -6.64
N LYS A 53 -5.97 4.46 -5.67
CA LYS A 53 -6.07 5.90 -5.91
C LYS A 53 -4.96 6.44 -6.82
N TRP A 54 -3.81 5.76 -6.89
CA TRP A 54 -2.61 6.24 -7.58
C TRP A 54 -2.33 5.52 -8.89
N MET A 55 -3.14 4.53 -9.26
CA MET A 55 -2.88 3.72 -10.46
C MET A 55 -2.97 4.51 -11.77
N HIS A 56 -3.63 5.66 -11.78
CA HIS A 56 -3.63 6.55 -12.93
C HIS A 56 -2.23 7.08 -13.29
N ARG A 57 -1.30 7.05 -12.34
CA ARG A 57 0.10 7.44 -12.57
C ARG A 57 0.97 6.29 -13.08
N GLY A 58 0.43 5.08 -13.09
CA GLY A 58 1.15 3.86 -13.43
C GLY A 58 1.74 3.15 -12.22
N LEU A 59 1.94 1.85 -12.32
CA LEU A 59 2.41 1.02 -11.22
C LEU A 59 3.82 1.45 -10.75
N ALA A 60 4.77 1.57 -11.67
CA ALA A 60 6.16 1.88 -11.32
C ALA A 60 6.32 3.25 -10.64
N PRO A 61 5.76 4.35 -11.18
CA PRO A 61 5.84 5.64 -10.49
C PRO A 61 5.21 5.63 -9.10
N ALA A 62 4.03 5.02 -8.97
CA ALA A 62 3.32 4.99 -7.70
C ALA A 62 4.06 4.16 -6.64
N MET A 63 4.53 2.97 -7.01
CA MET A 63 5.26 2.10 -6.07
C MET A 63 6.58 2.69 -5.63
N LYS A 64 7.37 3.25 -6.57
CA LYS A 64 8.64 3.88 -6.24
C LYS A 64 8.44 5.09 -5.32
N ALA A 65 7.45 5.94 -5.60
CA ALA A 65 7.11 7.07 -4.75
C ALA A 65 6.75 6.62 -3.33
N ALA A 66 5.90 5.61 -3.20
CA ALA A 66 5.49 5.08 -1.91
C ALA A 66 6.68 4.49 -1.13
N MET A 67 7.53 3.71 -1.80
CA MET A 67 8.72 3.14 -1.16
C MET A 67 9.68 4.22 -0.67
N ASN A 68 9.95 5.22 -1.50
CA ASN A 68 10.81 6.35 -1.11
C ASN A 68 10.24 7.08 0.11
N LEU A 69 8.93 7.28 0.17
CA LEU A 69 8.27 7.97 1.28
C LEU A 69 8.36 7.20 2.61
N ILE A 70 8.39 5.89 2.57
CA ILE A 70 8.54 5.07 3.79
C ILE A 70 9.99 4.78 4.14
N GLY A 71 10.94 5.42 3.45
CA GLY A 71 12.36 5.36 3.78
C GLY A 71 13.14 4.24 3.08
N ILE A 72 12.57 3.61 2.05
CA ILE A 72 13.26 2.60 1.25
C ILE A 72 13.59 3.22 -0.12
N PRO A 73 14.85 3.63 -0.36
CA PRO A 73 15.22 4.33 -1.58
C PRO A 73 15.14 3.38 -2.79
N THR A 74 14.27 3.71 -3.74
CA THR A 74 14.11 2.95 -4.97
C THR A 74 14.41 3.78 -6.24
N GLY A 75 14.81 5.04 -6.05
CA GLY A 75 15.06 5.95 -7.16
C GLY A 75 13.79 6.38 -7.88
N GLU A 76 13.96 6.85 -9.10
CA GLU A 76 12.88 7.31 -9.96
C GLU A 76 12.51 6.24 -11.00
N PRO A 77 11.29 6.31 -11.55
CA PRO A 77 10.90 5.40 -12.63
C PRO A 77 11.68 5.70 -13.91
N TYR A 78 11.88 4.68 -14.73
CA TYR A 78 12.49 4.87 -16.07
C TYR A 78 11.50 5.48 -17.06
N PRO A 79 11.98 6.27 -18.04
CA PRO A 79 11.14 6.71 -19.15
C PRO A 79 10.47 5.51 -19.85
N PRO A 80 9.25 5.65 -20.38
CA PRO A 80 8.48 6.90 -20.53
C PRO A 80 7.71 7.36 -19.29
N TYR A 81 7.83 6.65 -18.16
CA TYR A 81 7.20 7.09 -16.92
C TYR A 81 7.90 8.33 -16.35
N SER A 82 7.12 9.21 -15.74
CA SER A 82 7.65 10.37 -15.02
C SER A 82 7.43 10.20 -13.52
N PRO A 83 8.35 10.71 -12.68
CA PRO A 83 8.16 10.69 -11.23
C PRO A 83 6.96 11.54 -10.82
N LEU A 84 6.43 11.29 -9.61
CA LEU A 84 5.40 12.11 -9.03
C LEU A 84 5.95 13.52 -8.75
N SER A 85 5.11 14.54 -8.94
CA SER A 85 5.44 15.92 -8.57
C SER A 85 5.55 16.06 -7.04
N ARG A 86 6.09 17.19 -6.60
CA ARG A 86 6.16 17.49 -5.15
C ARG A 86 4.78 17.47 -4.50
N ASP A 87 3.79 18.04 -5.15
CA ASP A 87 2.41 18.09 -4.63
C ASP A 87 1.79 16.68 -4.59
N GLU A 88 2.01 15.89 -5.62
CA GLU A 88 1.59 14.49 -5.65
C GLU A 88 2.28 13.66 -4.55
N MET A 89 3.57 13.89 -4.32
CA MET A 89 4.31 13.22 -3.22
C MET A 89 3.74 13.58 -1.86
N SER A 90 3.41 14.85 -1.63
CA SER A 90 2.78 15.28 -0.38
C SER A 90 1.40 14.66 -0.19
N ALA A 91 0.60 14.59 -1.24
CA ALA A 91 -0.72 13.96 -1.21
C ALA A 91 -0.61 12.45 -0.95
N MET A 92 0.36 11.79 -1.58
CA MET A 92 0.60 10.36 -1.33
C MET A 92 1.05 10.12 0.11
N ALA A 93 1.94 10.94 0.64
CA ALA A 93 2.36 10.83 2.03
C ALA A 93 1.18 10.92 3.00
N ALA A 94 0.27 11.87 2.79
CA ALA A 94 -0.95 12.00 3.59
C ALA A 94 -1.84 10.74 3.47
N THR A 95 -1.99 10.21 2.26
CA THR A 95 -2.75 8.99 2.01
C THR A 95 -2.14 7.79 2.75
N LEU A 96 -0.83 7.58 2.62
CA LEU A 96 -0.14 6.45 3.25
C LEU A 96 -0.17 6.53 4.78
N LYS A 97 -0.08 7.72 5.35
CA LYS A 97 -0.19 7.93 6.81
C LYS A 97 -1.55 7.51 7.37
N ALA A 98 -2.59 7.53 6.56
CA ALA A 98 -3.93 7.07 6.93
C ALA A 98 -4.10 5.54 6.88
N THR A 99 -3.08 4.81 6.46
CA THR A 99 -3.08 3.35 6.38
C THR A 99 -2.20 2.73 7.47
N VAL A 100 -2.11 1.40 7.49
CA VAL A 100 -1.19 0.66 8.38
C VAL A 100 0.29 1.00 8.11
N LEU A 101 0.59 1.70 7.01
CA LEU A 101 1.94 2.19 6.70
C LEU A 101 2.32 3.44 7.49
N GLY A 102 1.37 4.08 8.18
CA GLY A 102 1.61 5.29 8.96
C GLY A 102 2.83 5.23 9.89
N PRO A 103 3.02 4.17 10.69
CA PRO A 103 4.20 4.03 11.57
C PRO A 103 5.55 4.05 10.85
N ARG A 104 5.59 3.67 9.57
CA ARG A 104 6.82 3.70 8.77
C ARG A 104 7.40 5.10 8.60
N PHE A 105 6.54 6.12 8.53
CA PHE A 105 6.97 7.51 8.42
C PHE A 105 7.74 7.99 9.65
N LYS A 106 7.34 7.55 10.84
CA LYS A 106 8.04 7.89 12.08
C LYS A 106 9.43 7.24 12.13
N ALA A 107 9.52 6.00 11.68
CA ALA A 107 10.79 5.29 11.60
C ALA A 107 11.75 5.93 10.57
N ALA A 108 11.22 6.36 9.44
CA ALA A 108 12.00 7.02 8.39
C ALA A 108 12.49 8.42 8.79
N ALA A 109 11.75 9.12 9.65
CA ALA A 109 12.12 10.45 10.15
C ALA A 109 13.15 10.40 11.29
N ALA A 110 13.33 9.25 11.90
CA ALA A 110 14.30 9.07 12.97
C ALA A 110 15.68 8.75 12.43
#